data_831299109672b068426fbe35fdd5cffd
#
_entry.id   831299109672b068426fbe35fdd5cffd
#
_cell.length_a   1.000
_cell.length_b   1.000
_cell.length_c   1.000
_cell.angle_alpha   90.00
_cell.angle_beta   90.00
_cell.angle_gamma   90.00
#
_symmetry.space_group_name_H-M   'P 1'
#
loop_
_entity.id
_entity.type
_entity.pdbx_description
1 polymer ?
#
loop_
_entity_poly.entity_id
_entity_poly.type
_entity_poly.pdbx_seq_one_letter_code
_entity_poly.pdbx_strand_id
1 'polypeptide(L)'
;MNEKVGDYISKVKKWQAEIKALRAILLEFPLNEELKWGQPCYGYEQRNIIIIGSFKEYIGLSFFKGALLKDAKGLLVKPGENTQSGRLLKFSSLQDITKLKATIKAYIKEAIEIEKLGLKIEPSNVELVLPEELLAQFKKSASFKKAFNALTPGRQRAYNMFFTAAKQAATREKRIEKYKEQIISGKGINDCTCGLSKKMPYCDGSHKQLK
;
A
#
# COMPACT_ATOMS: atom_id res chain seq x y z
N MET A 1 2.44 11.23 24.21
CA MET A 1 1.53 10.13 23.85
C MET A 1 0.27 10.73 23.20
N ASN A 2 -0.23 10.15 22.13
CA ASN A 2 -1.40 10.66 21.42
C ASN A 2 -2.70 10.09 22.02
N GLU A 3 -3.63 10.95 22.47
CA GLU A 3 -4.90 10.55 23.08
C GLU A 3 -5.77 9.73 22.14
N LYS A 4 -5.85 10.09 20.85
CA LYS A 4 -6.62 9.35 19.83
C LYS A 4 -6.14 7.90 19.67
N VAL A 5 -4.83 7.67 19.81
CA VAL A 5 -4.27 6.32 19.80
C VAL A 5 -4.61 5.58 21.11
N GLY A 6 -4.61 6.28 22.25
CA GLY A 6 -5.10 5.74 23.52
C GLY A 6 -6.55 5.28 23.43
N ASP A 7 -7.44 6.12 22.92
CA ASP A 7 -8.85 5.83 22.70
C ASP A 7 -9.07 4.67 21.73
N TYR A 8 -8.30 4.61 20.66
CA TYR A 8 -8.32 3.48 19.73
C TYR A 8 -8.00 2.19 20.46
N ILE A 9 -6.90 2.15 21.22
CA ILE A 9 -6.47 0.95 21.95
C ILE A 9 -7.51 0.51 22.99
N SER A 10 -8.19 1.44 23.67
CA SER A 10 -9.24 1.10 24.65
C SER A 10 -10.44 0.39 24.05
N LYS A 11 -10.74 0.67 22.76
CA LYS A 11 -11.91 0.15 22.03
C LYS A 11 -11.61 -1.14 21.26
N VAL A 12 -10.33 -1.48 21.04
CA VAL A 12 -9.95 -2.69 20.30
C VAL A 12 -10.27 -3.95 21.10
N LYS A 13 -11.04 -4.86 20.51
CA LYS A 13 -11.45 -6.11 21.16
C LYS A 13 -10.36 -7.21 21.11
N LYS A 14 -9.58 -7.26 20.02
CA LYS A 14 -8.52 -8.24 19.81
C LYS A 14 -7.16 -7.55 19.74
N TRP A 15 -6.11 -8.18 20.20
CA TRP A 15 -4.72 -7.68 20.14
C TRP A 15 -4.42 -6.46 21.01
N GLN A 16 -5.25 -6.16 22.02
CA GLN A 16 -5.08 -4.97 22.85
C GLN A 16 -3.76 -4.99 23.64
N ALA A 17 -3.37 -6.15 24.20
CA ALA A 17 -2.13 -6.31 24.94
C ALA A 17 -0.90 -6.19 24.04
N GLU A 18 -0.97 -6.79 22.85
CA GLU A 18 0.08 -6.75 21.85
C GLU A 18 0.28 -5.34 21.31
N ILE A 19 -0.81 -4.61 21.03
CA ILE A 19 -0.74 -3.20 20.60
C ILE A 19 -0.08 -2.35 21.68
N LYS A 20 -0.46 -2.53 22.97
CA LYS A 20 0.15 -1.82 24.08
C LYS A 20 1.65 -2.11 24.19
N ALA A 21 2.06 -3.36 24.02
CA ALA A 21 3.47 -3.76 24.07
C ALA A 21 4.27 -3.16 22.91
N LEU A 22 3.75 -3.23 21.68
CA LEU A 22 4.40 -2.61 20.51
C LEU A 22 4.46 -1.10 20.65
N ARG A 23 3.38 -0.45 21.12
CA ARG A 23 3.35 0.98 21.42
C ARG A 23 4.44 1.38 22.41
N ALA A 24 4.58 0.63 23.50
CA ALA A 24 5.61 0.90 24.52
C ALA A 24 7.01 0.86 23.92
N ILE A 25 7.29 -0.10 23.04
CA ILE A 25 8.60 -0.19 22.35
C ILE A 25 8.80 1.00 21.39
N LEU A 26 7.77 1.37 20.63
CA LEU A 26 7.87 2.46 19.64
C LEU A 26 8.05 3.82 20.29
N LEU A 27 7.45 4.05 21.46
CA LEU A 27 7.58 5.29 22.22
C LEU A 27 8.96 5.46 22.89
N GLU A 28 9.81 4.44 22.90
CA GLU A 28 11.22 4.58 23.31
C GLU A 28 12.07 5.33 22.26
N PHE A 29 11.50 5.59 21.05
CA PHE A 29 12.20 6.22 19.94
C PHE A 29 11.62 7.62 19.65
N PRO A 30 12.39 8.50 19.00
CA PRO A 30 11.93 9.86 18.65
C PRO A 30 10.96 9.82 17.46
N LEU A 31 9.83 9.16 17.66
CA LEU A 31 8.77 9.00 16.66
C LEU A 31 7.54 9.78 17.06
N ASN A 32 6.91 10.45 16.09
CA ASN A 32 5.61 11.08 16.24
C ASN A 32 4.51 10.03 16.13
N GLU A 33 3.68 9.93 17.17
CA GLU A 33 2.56 9.00 17.22
C GLU A 33 1.29 9.68 16.71
N GLU A 34 0.60 9.08 15.75
CA GLU A 34 -0.68 9.56 15.21
C GLU A 34 -1.63 8.40 14.93
N LEU A 35 -2.93 8.69 14.89
CA LEU A 35 -3.93 7.75 14.38
C LEU A 35 -4.16 8.06 12.88
N LYS A 36 -3.70 7.18 11.98
CA LYS A 36 -3.89 7.30 10.53
C LYS A 36 -4.58 6.06 9.99
N TRP A 37 -5.55 6.27 9.10
CA TRP A 37 -6.35 5.17 8.50
C TRP A 37 -6.97 4.23 9.55
N GLY A 38 -7.33 4.77 10.73
CA GLY A 38 -7.88 3.99 11.83
C GLY A 38 -6.89 3.07 12.55
N GLN A 39 -5.58 3.31 12.41
CA GLN A 39 -4.52 2.51 13.04
C GLN A 39 -3.41 3.37 13.63
N PRO A 40 -2.70 2.91 14.70
CA PRO A 40 -1.55 3.62 15.23
C PRO A 40 -0.41 3.68 14.22
N CYS A 41 -0.02 4.88 13.86
CA CYS A 41 1.04 5.17 12.89
C CYS A 41 2.12 6.00 13.55
N TYR A 42 3.37 5.68 13.25
CA TYR A 42 4.55 6.30 13.82
C TYR A 42 5.40 6.88 12.71
N GLY A 43 5.70 8.15 12.83
CA GLY A 43 6.47 8.90 11.85
C GLY A 43 7.75 9.48 12.43
N TYR A 44 8.69 9.81 11.56
CA TYR A 44 9.85 10.63 11.87
C TYR A 44 9.76 11.91 11.04
N GLU A 45 9.88 13.06 11.70
CA GLU A 45 9.55 14.35 11.08
C GLU A 45 8.11 14.33 10.51
N GLN A 46 7.93 14.50 9.21
CA GLN A 46 6.61 14.48 8.56
C GLN A 46 6.35 13.19 7.75
N ARG A 47 7.21 12.16 7.87
CA ARG A 47 7.14 10.93 7.09
C ARG A 47 6.71 9.75 7.94
N ASN A 48 5.75 8.99 7.43
CA ASN A 48 5.32 7.75 8.09
C ASN A 48 6.39 6.68 7.91
N ILE A 49 6.80 6.06 9.03
CA ILE A 49 7.81 5.00 9.03
C ILE A 49 7.17 3.65 9.32
N ILE A 50 6.30 3.58 10.33
CA ILE A 50 5.77 2.32 10.86
C ILE A 50 4.29 2.48 11.15
N ILE A 51 3.52 1.42 10.93
CA ILE A 51 2.11 1.32 11.32
C ILE A 51 1.83 -0.02 11.98
N ILE A 52 1.03 -0.02 13.05
CA ILE A 52 0.55 -1.25 13.70
C ILE A 52 -0.76 -1.64 13.03
N GLY A 53 -0.79 -2.80 12.36
CA GLY A 53 -1.97 -3.35 11.71
C GLY A 53 -2.53 -4.55 12.42
N SER A 54 -3.84 -4.55 12.73
CA SER A 54 -4.54 -5.67 13.34
C SER A 54 -5.25 -6.51 12.27
N PHE A 55 -4.97 -7.81 12.24
CA PHE A 55 -5.57 -8.77 11.33
C PHE A 55 -6.30 -9.87 12.12
N LYS A 56 -7.04 -10.72 11.44
CA LYS A 56 -7.80 -11.79 12.09
C LYS A 56 -6.91 -12.74 12.87
N GLU A 57 -5.80 -13.21 12.27
CA GLU A 57 -4.96 -14.26 12.81
C GLU A 57 -3.62 -13.77 13.39
N TYR A 58 -3.26 -12.50 13.19
CA TYR A 58 -2.01 -11.92 13.66
C TYR A 58 -2.11 -10.40 13.84
N ILE A 59 -1.18 -9.84 14.58
CA ILE A 59 -0.87 -8.41 14.59
C ILE A 59 0.43 -8.16 13.85
N GLY A 60 0.51 -7.06 13.12
CA GLY A 60 1.65 -6.75 12.28
C GLY A 60 2.25 -5.39 12.58
N LEU A 61 3.56 -5.33 12.55
CA LEU A 61 4.34 -4.10 12.53
C LEU A 61 4.84 -3.88 11.11
N SER A 62 4.19 -2.98 10.37
CA SER A 62 4.51 -2.70 8.97
C SER A 62 5.46 -1.52 8.85
N PHE A 63 6.57 -1.71 8.17
CA PHE A 63 7.56 -0.69 7.82
C PHE A 63 7.32 -0.19 6.41
N PHE A 64 7.09 1.11 6.21
CA PHE A 64 6.75 1.70 4.90
C PHE A 64 7.88 1.53 3.88
N LYS A 65 9.13 1.66 4.31
CA LYS A 65 10.32 1.40 3.48
C LYS A 65 11.04 0.10 3.89
N GLY A 66 10.28 -0.89 4.35
CA GLY A 66 10.84 -2.13 4.90
C GLY A 66 11.71 -2.93 3.93
N ALA A 67 11.56 -2.71 2.62
CA ALA A 67 12.42 -3.32 1.61
C ALA A 67 13.89 -2.86 1.68
N LEU A 68 14.16 -1.74 2.37
CA LEU A 68 15.52 -1.23 2.59
C LEU A 68 16.14 -1.73 3.89
N LEU A 69 15.37 -2.40 4.76
CA LEU A 69 15.89 -3.00 5.98
C LEU A 69 16.74 -4.23 5.64
N LYS A 70 17.85 -4.40 6.34
CA LYS A 70 18.79 -5.52 6.14
C LYS A 70 18.17 -6.88 6.46
N ASP A 71 17.20 -6.89 7.37
CA ASP A 71 16.47 -8.10 7.79
C ASP A 71 17.36 -9.32 8.03
N ALA A 72 18.43 -9.15 8.80
CA ALA A 72 19.43 -10.19 9.05
C ALA A 72 18.86 -11.53 9.59
N LYS A 73 17.63 -11.52 10.10
CA LYS A 73 16.94 -12.72 10.60
C LYS A 73 15.89 -13.28 9.63
N GLY A 74 15.65 -12.65 8.49
CA GLY A 74 14.66 -13.09 7.50
C GLY A 74 13.22 -13.12 8.03
N LEU A 75 12.85 -12.19 8.94
CA LEU A 75 11.53 -12.18 9.58
C LEU A 75 10.51 -11.30 8.89
N LEU A 76 10.95 -10.44 7.98
CA LEU A 76 10.09 -9.51 7.28
C LEU A 76 9.45 -10.16 6.06
N VAL A 77 8.14 -10.08 5.96
CA VAL A 77 7.38 -10.61 4.83
C VAL A 77 6.75 -9.48 4.02
N LYS A 78 6.49 -9.73 2.72
CA LYS A 78 5.69 -8.81 1.90
C LYS A 78 4.23 -8.86 2.37
N PRO A 79 3.56 -7.71 2.61
CA PRO A 79 2.11 -7.69 2.91
C PRO A 79 1.23 -8.25 1.79
N GLY A 80 1.73 -8.21 0.56
CA GLY A 80 1.07 -8.76 -0.63
C GLY A 80 2.10 -8.90 -1.76
N GLU A 81 1.80 -9.74 -2.74
CA GLU A 81 2.70 -10.08 -3.86
C GLU A 81 3.23 -8.85 -4.60
N ASN A 82 2.37 -7.86 -4.81
CA ASN A 82 2.69 -6.63 -5.54
C ASN A 82 3.33 -5.54 -4.67
N THR A 83 3.57 -5.80 -3.37
CA THR A 83 4.16 -4.81 -2.48
C THR A 83 5.67 -4.71 -2.72
N GLN A 84 6.11 -3.55 -3.22
CA GLN A 84 7.53 -3.29 -3.49
C GLN A 84 8.25 -2.74 -2.26
N SER A 85 7.67 -1.77 -1.59
CA SER A 85 8.29 -0.98 -0.52
C SER A 85 8.07 -1.57 0.87
N GLY A 86 6.83 -1.84 1.22
CA GLY A 86 6.45 -2.27 2.56
C GLY A 86 6.97 -3.65 2.95
N ARG A 87 7.28 -3.83 4.23
CA ARG A 87 7.53 -5.15 4.83
C ARG A 87 6.81 -5.22 6.17
N LEU A 88 6.41 -6.42 6.52
CA LEU A 88 5.57 -6.72 7.68
C LEU A 88 6.27 -7.73 8.58
N LEU A 89 6.43 -7.37 9.85
CA LEU A 89 6.80 -8.29 10.92
C LEU A 89 5.52 -8.74 11.62
N LYS A 90 5.24 -10.05 11.64
CA LYS A 90 4.02 -10.64 12.18
C LYS A 90 4.23 -11.20 13.58
N PHE A 91 3.20 -11.09 14.42
CA PHE A 91 3.17 -11.66 15.77
C PHE A 91 1.81 -12.34 15.98
N SER A 92 1.86 -13.54 16.55
CA SER A 92 0.66 -14.31 16.89
C SER A 92 0.34 -14.24 18.39
N SER A 93 1.25 -13.68 19.19
CA SER A 93 1.09 -13.56 20.64
C SER A 93 1.97 -12.45 21.24
N LEU A 94 1.64 -12.04 22.46
CA LEU A 94 2.46 -11.14 23.26
C LEU A 94 3.87 -11.70 23.53
N GLN A 95 3.98 -13.03 23.66
CA GLN A 95 5.27 -13.70 23.86
C GLN A 95 6.21 -13.52 22.67
N ASP A 96 5.68 -13.54 21.43
CA ASP A 96 6.48 -13.30 20.23
C ASP A 96 7.09 -11.90 20.24
N ILE A 97 6.31 -10.91 20.63
CA ILE A 97 6.77 -9.51 20.76
C ILE A 97 7.88 -9.43 21.81
N THR A 98 7.70 -10.09 22.96
CA THR A 98 8.67 -10.09 24.03
C THR A 98 9.99 -10.73 23.59
N LYS A 99 9.93 -11.90 22.97
CA LYS A 99 11.09 -12.62 22.43
C LYS A 99 11.85 -11.83 21.37
N LEU A 100 11.11 -11.10 20.53
CA LEU A 100 11.68 -10.35 19.42
C LEU A 100 11.95 -8.87 19.76
N LYS A 101 11.80 -8.45 21.03
CA LYS A 101 11.94 -7.05 21.45
C LYS A 101 13.24 -6.39 20.94
N ALA A 102 14.38 -7.07 21.08
CA ALA A 102 15.66 -6.55 20.61
C ALA A 102 15.70 -6.38 19.08
N THR A 103 15.12 -7.33 18.33
CA THR A 103 15.03 -7.30 16.86
C THR A 103 14.11 -6.19 16.40
N ILE A 104 12.94 -6.03 17.05
CA ILE A 104 12.02 -4.92 16.79
C ILE A 104 12.72 -3.58 16.95
N LYS A 105 13.45 -3.38 18.05
CA LYS A 105 14.22 -2.15 18.30
C LYS A 105 15.29 -1.91 17.24
N ALA A 106 15.99 -2.97 16.79
CA ALA A 106 16.98 -2.86 15.73
C ALA A 106 16.34 -2.40 14.40
N TYR A 107 15.21 -2.99 14.00
CA TYR A 107 14.49 -2.59 12.80
C TYR A 107 13.94 -1.16 12.88
N ILE A 108 13.46 -0.72 14.06
CA ILE A 108 12.98 0.65 14.26
C ILE A 108 14.15 1.64 14.08
N LYS A 109 15.30 1.38 14.70
CA LYS A 109 16.51 2.22 14.54
C LYS A 109 16.92 2.32 13.07
N GLU A 110 17.01 1.20 12.38
CA GLU A 110 17.39 1.16 10.98
C GLU A 110 16.37 1.90 10.10
N ALA A 111 15.07 1.76 10.37
CA ALA A 111 14.02 2.47 9.64
C ALA A 111 14.10 3.99 9.82
N ILE A 112 14.46 4.47 11.01
CA ILE A 112 14.72 5.89 11.29
C ILE A 112 15.94 6.38 10.50
N GLU A 113 17.04 5.62 10.50
CA GLU A 113 18.25 5.99 9.75
C GLU A 113 17.99 6.03 8.24
N ILE A 114 17.21 5.10 7.68
CA ILE A 114 16.77 5.12 6.28
C ILE A 114 16.05 6.42 5.95
N GLU A 115 15.19 6.93 6.85
CA GLU A 115 14.51 8.21 6.63
C GLU A 115 15.45 9.40 6.76
N LYS A 116 16.34 9.43 7.75
CA LYS A 116 17.35 10.49 7.93
C LYS A 116 18.26 10.61 6.69
N LEU A 117 18.67 9.49 6.13
CA LEU A 117 19.50 9.44 4.94
C LEU A 117 18.73 9.76 3.64
N GLY A 118 17.41 9.94 3.73
CA GLY A 118 16.56 10.23 2.58
C GLY A 118 16.50 9.11 1.54
N LEU A 119 16.85 7.87 1.93
CA LEU A 119 16.88 6.75 1.00
C LEU A 119 15.50 6.50 0.40
N LYS A 120 15.49 6.20 -0.89
CA LYS A 120 14.29 5.90 -1.66
C LYS A 120 14.39 4.49 -2.24
N ILE A 121 13.23 3.85 -2.37
CA ILE A 121 13.15 2.57 -3.06
C ILE A 121 13.06 2.88 -4.55
N GLU A 122 14.01 2.36 -5.31
CA GLU A 122 13.97 2.46 -6.75
C GLU A 122 12.71 1.77 -7.29
N PRO A 123 11.97 2.43 -8.17
CA PRO A 123 10.84 1.79 -8.83
C PRO A 123 11.33 0.52 -9.54
N SER A 124 10.68 -0.61 -9.30
CA SER A 124 11.03 -1.82 -10.05
C SER A 124 10.74 -1.57 -11.53
N ASN A 125 11.77 -1.60 -12.35
CA ASN A 125 11.67 -1.58 -13.81
C ASN A 125 11.29 -2.97 -14.36
N VAL A 126 10.38 -3.67 -13.66
CA VAL A 126 9.83 -4.91 -14.19
C VAL A 126 9.05 -4.55 -15.44
N GLU A 127 9.51 -5.05 -16.57
CA GLU A 127 8.83 -4.92 -17.84
C GLU A 127 7.40 -5.46 -17.70
N LEU A 128 6.45 -4.65 -18.12
CA LEU A 128 5.03 -4.98 -17.96
C LEU A 128 4.63 -6.00 -19.02
N VAL A 129 4.48 -7.25 -18.63
CA VAL A 129 3.96 -8.29 -19.51
C VAL A 129 2.46 -8.02 -19.75
N LEU A 130 2.14 -7.59 -20.97
CA LEU A 130 0.78 -7.27 -21.36
C LEU A 130 0.04 -8.53 -21.85
N PRO A 131 -1.26 -8.69 -21.56
CA PRO A 131 -2.05 -9.80 -22.05
C PRO A 131 -2.24 -9.71 -23.57
N GLU A 132 -2.33 -10.88 -24.23
CA GLU A 132 -2.45 -10.98 -25.68
C GLU A 132 -3.66 -10.20 -26.23
N GLU A 133 -4.76 -10.18 -25.49
CA GLU A 133 -5.98 -9.44 -25.85
C GLU A 133 -5.73 -7.93 -25.92
N LEU A 134 -4.90 -7.38 -25.01
CA LEU A 134 -4.53 -5.96 -25.06
C LEU A 134 -3.61 -5.68 -26.24
N LEU A 135 -2.65 -6.56 -26.52
CA LEU A 135 -1.77 -6.46 -27.68
C LEU A 135 -2.57 -6.56 -29.00
N ALA A 136 -3.58 -7.41 -29.06
CA ALA A 136 -4.49 -7.51 -30.20
C ALA A 136 -5.27 -6.21 -30.43
N GLN A 137 -5.76 -5.56 -29.35
CA GLN A 137 -6.43 -4.26 -29.45
C GLN A 137 -5.47 -3.15 -29.89
N PHE A 138 -4.20 -3.19 -29.50
CA PHE A 138 -3.18 -2.25 -29.98
C PHE A 138 -2.89 -2.39 -31.48
N LYS A 139 -2.95 -3.61 -32.02
CA LYS A 139 -2.83 -3.83 -33.46
C LYS A 139 -4.03 -3.25 -34.24
N LYS A 140 -5.22 -3.28 -33.63
CA LYS A 140 -6.46 -2.74 -34.24
C LYS A 140 -6.55 -1.21 -34.14
N SER A 141 -5.92 -0.56 -33.15
CA SER A 141 -6.01 0.86 -32.88
C SER A 141 -4.69 1.45 -32.42
N ALA A 142 -4.00 2.14 -33.30
CA ALA A 142 -2.76 2.85 -32.99
C ALA A 142 -2.98 4.00 -32.00
N SER A 143 -4.14 4.68 -32.05
CA SER A 143 -4.51 5.74 -31.12
C SER A 143 -4.68 5.20 -29.68
N PHE A 144 -5.31 4.05 -29.53
CA PHE A 144 -5.45 3.38 -28.23
C PHE A 144 -4.09 2.96 -27.66
N LYS A 145 -3.22 2.37 -28.49
CA LYS A 145 -1.85 2.04 -28.09
C LYS A 145 -1.09 3.27 -27.60
N LYS A 146 -1.15 4.38 -28.37
CA LYS A 146 -0.50 5.64 -28.01
C LYS A 146 -1.03 6.19 -26.69
N ALA A 147 -2.35 6.16 -26.47
CA ALA A 147 -2.97 6.61 -25.24
C ALA A 147 -2.55 5.76 -24.02
N PHE A 148 -2.54 4.44 -24.15
CA PHE A 148 -2.09 3.55 -23.09
C PHE A 148 -0.61 3.79 -22.71
N ASN A 149 0.26 3.95 -23.72
CA ASN A 149 1.68 4.20 -23.49
C ASN A 149 1.96 5.60 -22.90
N ALA A 150 1.07 6.55 -23.10
CA ALA A 150 1.13 7.89 -22.49
C ALA A 150 0.70 7.92 -21.03
N LEU A 151 0.04 6.87 -20.53
CA LEU A 151 -0.28 6.74 -19.10
C LEU A 151 0.99 6.63 -18.27
N THR A 152 0.94 7.12 -17.04
CA THR A 152 2.04 6.89 -16.10
C THR A 152 2.27 5.39 -15.86
N PRO A 153 3.51 4.95 -15.55
CA PRO A 153 3.81 3.53 -15.31
C PRO A 153 2.92 2.89 -14.24
N GLY A 154 2.51 3.67 -13.24
CA GLY A 154 1.57 3.21 -12.19
C GLY A 154 0.18 2.92 -12.74
N ARG A 155 -0.35 3.79 -13.63
CA ARG A 155 -1.64 3.60 -14.28
C ARG A 155 -1.62 2.41 -15.26
N GLN A 156 -0.55 2.26 -16.03
CA GLN A 156 -0.38 1.11 -16.91
C GLN A 156 -0.38 -0.20 -16.10
N ARG A 157 0.37 -0.27 -14.99
CA ARG A 157 0.37 -1.44 -14.10
C ARG A 157 -1.01 -1.72 -13.52
N ALA A 158 -1.74 -0.71 -13.08
CA ALA A 158 -3.08 -0.89 -12.51
C ALA A 158 -4.07 -1.48 -13.51
N TYR A 159 -4.08 -0.99 -14.75
CA TYR A 159 -4.88 -1.57 -15.82
C TYR A 159 -4.46 -3.00 -16.15
N ASN A 160 -3.15 -3.24 -16.29
CA ASN A 160 -2.63 -4.57 -16.60
C ASN A 160 -3.03 -5.60 -15.53
N MET A 161 -2.86 -5.27 -14.25
CA MET A 161 -3.27 -6.13 -13.14
C MET A 161 -4.77 -6.44 -13.18
N PHE A 162 -5.60 -5.44 -13.48
CA PHE A 162 -7.04 -5.64 -13.58
C PHE A 162 -7.42 -6.54 -14.77
N PHE A 163 -6.78 -6.40 -15.91
CA PHE A 163 -7.04 -7.21 -17.09
C PHE A 163 -6.59 -8.65 -16.86
N THR A 164 -5.36 -8.86 -16.40
CA THR A 164 -4.76 -10.18 -16.19
C THR A 164 -5.35 -10.95 -15.02
N ALA A 165 -6.03 -10.29 -14.07
CA ALA A 165 -6.75 -10.98 -12.98
C ALA A 165 -7.89 -11.88 -13.47
N ALA A 166 -8.37 -11.71 -14.71
CA ALA A 166 -9.39 -12.59 -15.29
C ALA A 166 -8.73 -13.82 -15.95
N LYS A 167 -9.18 -15.00 -15.57
CA LYS A 167 -8.66 -16.27 -16.12
C LYS A 167 -9.04 -16.46 -17.60
N GLN A 168 -10.27 -16.08 -17.99
CA GLN A 168 -10.80 -16.28 -19.34
C GLN A 168 -10.48 -15.11 -20.26
N ALA A 169 -10.03 -15.40 -21.49
CA ALA A 169 -9.73 -14.42 -22.54
C ALA A 169 -10.90 -13.49 -22.84
N ALA A 170 -12.10 -14.05 -23.03
CA ALA A 170 -13.31 -13.25 -23.28
C ALA A 170 -13.63 -12.25 -22.17
N THR A 171 -13.29 -12.57 -20.92
CA THR A 171 -13.46 -11.62 -19.80
C THR A 171 -12.40 -10.52 -19.85
N ARG A 172 -11.16 -10.84 -20.22
CA ARG A 172 -10.10 -9.85 -20.41
C ARG A 172 -10.46 -8.88 -21.54
N GLU A 173 -10.95 -9.39 -22.67
CA GLU A 173 -11.43 -8.55 -23.80
C GLU A 173 -12.53 -7.59 -23.37
N LYS A 174 -13.57 -8.09 -22.67
CA LYS A 174 -14.66 -7.24 -22.15
C LYS A 174 -14.15 -6.16 -21.21
N ARG A 175 -13.18 -6.50 -20.34
CA ARG A 175 -12.57 -5.52 -19.44
C ARG A 175 -11.78 -4.47 -20.19
N ILE A 176 -11.01 -4.83 -21.20
CA ILE A 176 -10.24 -3.90 -22.02
C ILE A 176 -11.18 -2.95 -22.76
N GLU A 177 -12.21 -3.47 -23.44
CA GLU A 177 -13.18 -2.66 -24.17
C GLU A 177 -13.92 -1.68 -23.24
N LYS A 178 -14.34 -2.13 -22.05
CA LYS A 178 -14.99 -1.29 -21.06
C LYS A 178 -14.15 -0.07 -20.66
N TYR A 179 -12.83 -0.20 -20.57
CA TYR A 179 -11.95 0.88 -20.11
C TYR A 179 -11.22 1.62 -21.21
N LYS A 180 -11.50 1.29 -22.47
CA LYS A 180 -10.83 1.87 -23.65
C LYS A 180 -10.95 3.39 -23.69
N GLU A 181 -12.16 3.93 -23.59
CA GLU A 181 -12.40 5.37 -23.60
C GLU A 181 -11.74 6.08 -22.40
N GLN A 182 -11.73 5.44 -21.24
CA GLN A 182 -11.09 5.99 -20.05
C GLN A 182 -9.57 6.09 -20.23
N ILE A 183 -8.95 5.09 -20.86
CA ILE A 183 -7.54 5.08 -21.23
C ILE A 183 -7.23 6.15 -22.28
N ILE A 184 -8.08 6.27 -23.32
CA ILE A 184 -7.93 7.29 -24.36
C ILE A 184 -7.99 8.69 -23.76
N SER A 185 -8.82 8.90 -22.73
CA SER A 185 -8.90 10.16 -21.98
C SER A 185 -7.75 10.37 -20.99
N GLY A 186 -6.72 9.51 -20.97
CA GLY A 186 -5.55 9.62 -20.09
C GLY A 186 -5.83 9.35 -18.62
N LYS A 187 -7.00 8.78 -18.27
CA LYS A 187 -7.42 8.52 -16.89
C LYS A 187 -6.91 7.18 -16.36
N GLY A 188 -6.68 7.10 -15.07
CA GLY A 188 -6.38 5.85 -14.36
C GLY A 188 -7.64 5.05 -14.07
N ILE A 189 -7.50 3.75 -13.79
CA ILE A 189 -8.63 2.83 -13.60
C ILE A 189 -9.59 3.26 -12.47
N ASN A 190 -9.06 3.94 -11.45
CA ASN A 190 -9.83 4.42 -10.30
C ASN A 190 -10.13 5.93 -10.37
N ASP A 191 -9.77 6.60 -11.47
CA ASP A 191 -10.03 8.02 -11.60
C ASP A 191 -11.52 8.28 -11.77
N CYS A 192 -11.98 9.39 -11.21
CA CYS A 192 -13.37 9.81 -11.34
C CYS A 192 -13.70 10.18 -12.79
N THR A 193 -14.78 9.61 -13.31
CA THR A 193 -15.26 9.85 -14.68
C THR A 193 -16.50 10.75 -14.73
N CYS A 194 -17.15 11.04 -13.58
CA CYS A 194 -18.39 11.81 -13.55
C CYS A 194 -18.19 13.33 -13.70
N GLY A 195 -16.97 13.84 -13.53
CA GLY A 195 -16.65 15.28 -13.62
C GLY A 195 -17.10 16.13 -12.42
N LEU A 196 -17.80 15.56 -11.44
CA LEU A 196 -18.39 16.30 -10.32
C LEU A 196 -17.55 16.25 -9.04
N SER A 197 -16.55 15.40 -9.01
CA SER A 197 -15.72 15.25 -7.81
C SER A 197 -14.92 16.50 -7.50
N LYS A 198 -14.98 16.97 -6.25
CA LYS A 198 -14.13 18.03 -5.70
C LYS A 198 -12.73 17.54 -5.34
N LYS A 199 -12.48 16.21 -5.42
CA LYS A 199 -11.20 15.55 -5.07
C LYS A 199 -10.54 14.89 -6.29
N MET A 200 -10.69 15.50 -7.48
CA MET A 200 -10.05 14.94 -8.68
C MET A 200 -8.57 14.63 -8.44
N PRO A 201 -8.06 13.51 -8.98
CA PRO A 201 -8.71 12.55 -9.88
C PRO A 201 -9.59 11.51 -9.17
N TYR A 202 -9.70 11.52 -7.85
CA TYR A 202 -10.44 10.52 -7.09
C TYR A 202 -11.93 10.83 -7.00
N CYS A 203 -12.75 9.79 -6.80
CA CYS A 203 -14.17 9.94 -6.58
C CYS A 203 -14.46 10.28 -5.11
N ASP A 204 -15.21 11.34 -4.84
CA ASP A 204 -15.71 11.73 -3.51
C ASP A 204 -17.17 11.35 -3.27
N GLY A 205 -17.80 10.68 -4.26
CA GLY A 205 -19.20 10.26 -4.19
C GLY A 205 -20.22 11.31 -4.64
N SER A 206 -19.79 12.49 -5.09
CA SER A 206 -20.70 13.59 -5.54
C SER A 206 -21.70 13.16 -6.61
N HIS A 207 -21.36 12.17 -7.46
CA HIS A 207 -22.25 11.62 -8.48
C HIS A 207 -23.51 10.93 -7.90
N LYS A 208 -23.51 10.56 -6.61
CA LYS A 208 -24.70 9.97 -5.96
C LYS A 208 -25.84 10.97 -5.77
N GLN A 209 -25.53 12.26 -5.90
CA GLN A 209 -26.53 13.35 -5.80
C GLN A 209 -27.29 13.57 -7.10
N LEU A 210 -26.92 12.89 -8.19
CA LEU A 210 -27.56 12.98 -9.51
C LEU A 210 -28.68 11.93 -9.71
N LYS A 211 -29.09 11.21 -8.66
CA LYS A 211 -30.20 10.24 -8.70
C LYS A 211 -31.47 10.83 -8.17
#